data_2b907432b79c48b6f4a6ae037466ace8
#
_entry.id   2b907432b79c48b6f4a6ae037466ace8
#
_cell.length_a   1.000
_cell.length_b   1.000
_cell.length_c   1.000
_cell.angle_alpha   90.00
_cell.angle_beta   90.00
_cell.angle_gamma   90.00
#
_symmetry.space_group_name_H-M   'P 1'
#
loop_
_entity.id
_entity.type
_entity.pdbx_description
1 polymer ?
#
loop_
_entity_poly.entity_id
_entity_poly.type
_entity_poly.pdbx_seq_one_letter_code
_entity_poly.pdbx_strand_id
1 'polypeptide(L)'
;MIQKQAIINDNMRQKQTVVQEDNMEQEQYSASVKVEDTEEDRMMDAAQENSLMLVRGMVDDDMEHIADMKEQFSQTIDPILRMYNAAMCATTARLEIIEDEFKYRKLRCPIHHIDTRLKSAKSILGKLQKKNLDLTLSAACNNIYDIAGVRVVCSYIKDVYLIRDRLMAQ
;
A
#
# COMPACT_ATOMS: atom_id res chain seq x y z
N MET A 1 -61.60 -7.19 18.68
CA MET A 1 -60.19 -6.79 18.85
C MET A 1 -59.49 -7.45 20.09
N ILE A 2 -60.22 -7.65 21.16
CA ILE A 2 -59.67 -8.18 22.42
C ILE A 2 -59.14 -9.63 22.33
N GLN A 3 -59.78 -10.52 21.55
CA GLN A 3 -59.35 -11.91 21.40
C GLN A 3 -58.02 -12.10 20.63
N LYS A 4 -57.66 -11.24 19.68
CA LYS A 4 -56.38 -11.32 18.97
C LYS A 4 -55.18 -10.95 19.87
N GLN A 5 -55.37 -10.01 20.79
CA GLN A 5 -54.34 -9.57 21.73
C GLN A 5 -54.01 -10.65 22.78
N ALA A 6 -55.01 -11.42 23.20
CA ALA A 6 -54.83 -12.53 24.15
C ALA A 6 -54.00 -13.68 23.55
N ILE A 7 -54.22 -14.02 22.27
CA ILE A 7 -53.45 -15.08 21.57
C ILE A 7 -51.99 -14.66 21.34
N ILE A 8 -51.71 -13.38 21.06
CA ILE A 8 -50.35 -12.86 20.88
C ILE A 8 -49.58 -12.92 22.22
N ASN A 9 -50.24 -12.53 23.30
CA ASN A 9 -49.61 -12.59 24.65
C ASN A 9 -49.31 -14.01 25.13
N ASP A 10 -50.19 -15.00 24.82
CA ASP A 10 -49.95 -16.39 25.14
C ASP A 10 -48.80 -16.99 24.33
N ASN A 11 -48.68 -16.68 23.03
CA ASN A 11 -47.56 -17.09 22.20
C ASN A 11 -46.22 -16.48 22.64
N MET A 12 -46.23 -15.23 23.12
CA MET A 12 -45.03 -14.57 23.65
C MET A 12 -44.60 -15.22 25.00
N ARG A 13 -45.54 -15.57 25.87
CA ARG A 13 -45.25 -16.29 27.12
C ARG A 13 -44.65 -17.68 26.86
N GLN A 14 -45.23 -18.47 25.95
CA GLN A 14 -44.70 -19.80 25.60
C GLN A 14 -43.27 -19.70 24.99
N LYS A 15 -42.98 -18.71 24.17
CA LYS A 15 -41.61 -18.49 23.63
C LYS A 15 -40.61 -18.12 24.74
N GLN A 16 -41.02 -17.33 25.71
CA GLN A 16 -40.15 -16.97 26.84
C GLN A 16 -39.82 -18.14 27.75
N THR A 17 -40.78 -19.07 27.94
CA THR A 17 -40.57 -20.28 28.77
C THR A 17 -39.60 -21.26 28.10
N VAL A 18 -39.72 -21.46 26.77
CA VAL A 18 -38.80 -22.35 26.01
C VAL A 18 -37.36 -21.79 26.01
N VAL A 19 -37.17 -20.48 25.88
CA VAL A 19 -35.83 -19.87 25.93
C VAL A 19 -35.20 -19.94 27.31
N GLN A 20 -36.01 -19.94 28.39
CA GLN A 20 -35.49 -20.11 29.75
C GLN A 20 -35.10 -21.57 30.06
N GLU A 21 -35.82 -22.54 29.52
CA GLU A 21 -35.49 -23.97 29.68
C GLU A 21 -34.20 -24.30 28.92
N ASP A 22 -34.03 -23.82 27.66
CA ASP A 22 -32.81 -24.03 26.88
C ASP A 22 -31.56 -23.38 27.55
N ASN A 23 -31.69 -22.22 28.15
CA ASN A 23 -30.60 -21.58 28.89
C ASN A 23 -30.22 -22.31 30.18
N MET A 24 -31.18 -22.88 30.90
CA MET A 24 -30.90 -23.68 32.10
C MET A 24 -30.21 -25.00 31.77
N GLU A 25 -30.57 -25.67 30.66
CA GLU A 25 -29.88 -26.88 30.20
C GLU A 25 -28.41 -26.55 29.74
N GLN A 26 -28.17 -25.42 29.08
CA GLN A 26 -26.82 -25.01 28.73
C GLN A 26 -25.95 -24.64 29.94
N GLU A 27 -26.52 -23.99 30.96
CA GLU A 27 -25.80 -23.71 32.21
C GLU A 27 -25.48 -24.98 33.01
N GLN A 28 -26.38 -25.96 33.03
CA GLN A 28 -26.13 -27.28 33.68
C GLN A 28 -25.09 -28.10 32.91
N TYR A 29 -25.06 -28.03 31.57
CA TYR A 29 -24.05 -28.72 30.76
C TYR A 29 -22.67 -28.10 30.95
N SER A 30 -22.58 -26.78 31.01
CA SER A 30 -21.30 -26.08 31.25
C SER A 30 -20.75 -26.26 32.67
N ALA A 31 -21.61 -26.50 33.66
CA ALA A 31 -21.20 -26.74 35.03
C ALA A 31 -20.73 -28.18 35.31
N SER A 32 -21.09 -29.14 34.43
CA SER A 32 -20.75 -30.57 34.60
C SER A 32 -19.44 -30.97 33.89
N VAL A 33 -18.89 -30.16 33.02
CA VAL A 33 -17.60 -30.38 32.37
C VAL A 33 -16.51 -29.63 33.13
N LYS A 34 -16.18 -30.06 34.34
CA LYS A 34 -14.88 -29.80 34.94
C LYS A 34 -13.88 -30.74 34.27
N VAL A 35 -13.26 -30.27 33.18
CA VAL A 35 -12.04 -30.90 32.68
C VAL A 35 -10.97 -30.64 33.75
N GLU A 36 -10.57 -31.68 34.49
CA GLU A 36 -9.40 -31.61 35.35
C GLU A 36 -8.19 -31.46 34.39
N ASP A 37 -7.60 -30.27 34.37
CA ASP A 37 -6.33 -30.02 33.67
C ASP A 37 -5.27 -31.00 34.17
N THR A 38 -4.96 -31.99 33.38
CA THR A 38 -3.92 -32.95 33.69
C THR A 38 -2.54 -32.31 33.54
N GLU A 39 -1.52 -32.83 34.23
CA GLU A 39 -0.15 -32.36 34.06
C GLU A 39 0.31 -32.47 32.59
N GLU A 40 -0.22 -33.43 31.84
CA GLU A 40 0.04 -33.62 30.41
C GLU A 40 -0.54 -32.47 29.56
N ASP A 41 -1.72 -31.96 29.87
CA ASP A 41 -2.30 -30.80 29.17
C ASP A 41 -1.50 -29.54 29.42
N ARG A 42 -1.02 -29.33 30.65
CA ARG A 42 -0.13 -28.19 30.96
C ARG A 42 1.25 -28.28 30.29
N MET A 43 1.79 -29.48 30.12
CA MET A 43 3.04 -29.70 29.40
C MET A 43 2.87 -29.49 27.88
N MET A 44 1.73 -29.87 27.31
CA MET A 44 1.42 -29.62 25.90
C MET A 44 1.22 -28.14 25.63
N ASP A 45 0.51 -27.41 26.48
CA ASP A 45 0.32 -25.96 26.35
C ASP A 45 1.65 -25.20 26.46
N ALA A 46 2.51 -25.58 27.42
CA ALA A 46 3.86 -24.98 27.56
C ALA A 46 4.77 -25.28 26.36
N ALA A 47 4.68 -26.47 25.77
CA ALA A 47 5.44 -26.83 24.56
C ALA A 47 4.94 -26.04 23.32
N GLN A 48 3.65 -25.80 23.24
CA GLN A 48 3.02 -25.05 22.16
C GLN A 48 3.35 -23.55 22.27
N GLU A 49 3.36 -22.99 23.48
CA GLU A 49 3.74 -21.61 23.76
C GLU A 49 5.22 -21.35 23.46
N ASN A 50 6.13 -22.28 23.82
CA ASN A 50 7.54 -22.23 23.47
C ASN A 50 7.78 -22.33 21.95
N SER A 51 7.02 -23.16 21.25
CA SER A 51 7.09 -23.28 19.79
C SER A 51 6.62 -22.00 19.10
N LEU A 52 5.55 -21.37 19.60
CA LEU A 52 5.05 -20.07 19.12
C LEU A 52 6.04 -18.93 19.38
N MET A 53 6.71 -18.92 20.54
CA MET A 53 7.76 -17.94 20.84
C MET A 53 8.98 -18.07 19.91
N LEU A 54 9.41 -19.29 19.61
CA LEU A 54 10.50 -19.57 18.66
C LEU A 54 10.16 -19.11 17.24
N VAL A 55 8.96 -19.43 16.76
CA VAL A 55 8.49 -18.99 15.44
C VAL A 55 8.34 -17.47 15.37
N ARG A 56 7.86 -16.84 16.45
CA ARG A 56 7.73 -15.39 16.55
C ARG A 56 9.07 -14.68 16.52
N GLY A 57 10.08 -15.19 17.25
CA GLY A 57 11.45 -14.67 17.22
C GLY A 57 12.10 -14.79 15.84
N MET A 58 11.90 -15.90 15.13
CA MET A 58 12.39 -16.08 13.76
C MET A 58 11.74 -15.08 12.77
N VAL A 59 10.43 -14.82 12.92
CA VAL A 59 9.70 -13.87 12.06
C VAL A 59 10.11 -12.43 12.36
N ASP A 60 10.40 -12.09 13.62
CA ASP A 60 10.82 -10.75 14.02
C ASP A 60 12.26 -10.46 13.50
N ASP A 61 13.19 -11.41 13.56
CA ASP A 61 14.56 -11.31 13.01
C ASP A 61 14.52 -11.12 11.47
N ASP A 62 13.68 -11.88 10.76
CA ASP A 62 13.50 -11.73 9.32
C ASP A 62 12.88 -10.36 8.95
N MET A 63 11.96 -9.86 9.76
CA MET A 63 11.36 -8.55 9.56
C MET A 63 12.33 -7.40 9.78
N GLU A 64 13.19 -7.47 10.79
CA GLU A 64 14.23 -6.49 11.06
C GLU A 64 15.27 -6.46 9.93
N HIS A 65 15.73 -7.62 9.48
CA HIS A 65 16.66 -7.73 8.36
C HIS A 65 16.08 -7.16 7.05
N ILE A 66 14.82 -7.39 6.78
CA ILE A 66 14.12 -6.81 5.62
C ILE A 66 13.98 -5.29 5.76
N ALA A 67 13.78 -4.77 6.97
CA ALA A 67 13.70 -3.34 7.22
C ALA A 67 15.07 -2.67 6.96
N ASP A 68 16.13 -3.24 7.44
CA ASP A 68 17.50 -2.77 7.22
C ASP A 68 17.89 -2.76 5.74
N MET A 69 17.56 -3.82 5.00
CA MET A 69 17.80 -3.86 3.56
C MET A 69 17.05 -2.76 2.80
N LYS A 70 15.80 -2.45 3.21
CA LYS A 70 15.02 -1.36 2.61
C LYS A 70 15.62 0.01 2.89
N GLU A 71 16.12 0.22 4.09
CA GLU A 71 16.76 1.46 4.49
C GLU A 71 18.10 1.65 3.74
N GLN A 72 18.93 0.61 3.66
CA GLN A 72 20.17 0.63 2.89
C GLN A 72 19.93 0.91 1.41
N PHE A 73 18.91 0.29 0.81
CA PHE A 73 18.52 0.57 -0.56
C PHE A 73 18.10 2.03 -0.73
N SER A 74 17.32 2.59 0.20
CA SER A 74 16.89 3.98 0.16
C SER A 74 18.07 4.93 0.19
N GLN A 75 19.03 4.72 1.07
CA GLN A 75 20.27 5.54 1.17
C GLN A 75 21.13 5.43 -0.09
N THR A 76 21.19 4.25 -0.70
CA THR A 76 22.01 4.01 -1.90
C THR A 76 21.37 4.64 -3.15
N ILE A 77 20.05 4.69 -3.26
CA ILE A 77 19.36 5.23 -4.44
C ILE A 77 19.19 6.76 -4.39
N ASP A 78 19.22 7.37 -3.22
CA ASP A 78 19.00 8.81 -3.02
C ASP A 78 19.91 9.71 -3.90
N PRO A 79 21.21 9.47 -4.02
CA PRO A 79 22.07 10.26 -4.90
C PRO A 79 21.62 10.23 -6.37
N ILE A 80 21.15 9.07 -6.82
CA ILE A 80 20.65 8.89 -8.19
C ILE A 80 19.31 9.60 -8.37
N LEU A 81 18.41 9.53 -7.39
CA LEU A 81 17.16 10.28 -7.43
C LEU A 81 17.40 11.80 -7.51
N ARG A 82 18.44 12.31 -6.84
CA ARG A 82 18.86 13.71 -6.96
C ARG A 82 19.32 14.05 -8.37
N MET A 83 20.08 13.17 -9.02
CA MET A 83 20.49 13.36 -10.42
C MET A 83 19.29 13.39 -11.37
N TYR A 84 18.36 12.46 -11.22
CA TYR A 84 17.12 12.44 -12.00
C TYR A 84 16.27 13.70 -11.76
N ASN A 85 16.17 14.15 -10.51
CA ASN A 85 15.49 15.40 -10.18
C ASN A 85 16.15 16.60 -10.84
N ALA A 86 17.46 16.70 -10.81
CA ALA A 86 18.20 17.78 -11.46
C ALA A 86 17.98 17.80 -12.98
N ALA A 87 18.03 16.64 -13.64
CA ALA A 87 17.73 16.52 -15.07
C ALA A 87 16.29 16.91 -15.40
N MET A 88 15.34 16.50 -14.55
CA MET A 88 13.94 16.86 -14.69
C MET A 88 13.73 18.38 -14.55
N CYS A 89 14.33 19.01 -13.53
CA CYS A 89 14.29 20.46 -13.34
C CYS A 89 14.89 21.21 -14.53
N ALA A 90 16.04 20.77 -15.05
CA ALA A 90 16.68 21.38 -16.22
C ALA A 90 15.78 21.27 -17.47
N THR A 91 15.13 20.13 -17.68
CA THR A 91 14.20 19.94 -18.80
C THR A 91 12.96 20.83 -18.65
N THR A 92 12.43 20.94 -17.45
CA THR A 92 11.27 21.80 -17.14
C THR A 92 11.60 23.27 -17.39
N ALA A 93 12.75 23.73 -16.91
CA ALA A 93 13.20 25.11 -17.13
C ALA A 93 13.32 25.45 -18.63
N ARG A 94 13.80 24.50 -19.46
CA ARG A 94 13.85 24.72 -20.93
C ARG A 94 12.46 24.84 -21.54
N LEU A 95 11.50 24.05 -21.07
CA LEU A 95 10.10 24.13 -21.53
C LEU A 95 9.45 25.46 -21.12
N GLU A 96 9.73 25.95 -19.93
CA GLU A 96 9.26 27.25 -19.43
C GLU A 96 9.84 28.39 -20.25
N ILE A 97 11.14 28.33 -20.60
CA ILE A 97 11.77 29.31 -21.50
C ILE A 97 11.09 29.33 -22.88
N ILE A 98 10.76 28.17 -23.44
CA ILE A 98 10.02 28.06 -24.68
C ILE A 98 8.64 28.69 -24.57
N GLU A 99 7.92 28.37 -23.46
CA GLU A 99 6.61 28.94 -23.18
C GLU A 99 6.66 30.49 -23.11
N ASP A 100 7.63 31.02 -22.40
CA ASP A 100 7.82 32.48 -22.23
C ASP A 100 8.20 33.15 -23.55
N GLU A 101 8.98 32.50 -24.42
CA GLU A 101 9.27 33.02 -25.77
C GLU A 101 7.99 33.24 -26.60
N PHE A 102 7.06 32.29 -26.57
CA PHE A 102 5.77 32.42 -27.25
C PHE A 102 4.91 33.55 -26.64
N LYS A 103 4.88 33.66 -25.31
CA LYS A 103 4.18 34.73 -24.60
C LYS A 103 4.75 36.12 -24.98
N TYR A 104 6.07 36.23 -24.96
CA TYR A 104 6.75 37.48 -25.30
C TYR A 104 6.46 37.93 -26.72
N ARG A 105 6.47 37.01 -27.68
CA ARG A 105 6.15 37.29 -29.10
C ARG A 105 4.66 37.47 -29.36
N LYS A 106 3.82 37.39 -28.34
CA LYS A 106 2.33 37.44 -28.45
C LYS A 106 1.77 36.39 -29.41
N LEU A 107 2.46 35.25 -29.55
CA LEU A 107 2.01 34.11 -30.32
C LEU A 107 1.17 33.17 -29.46
N ARG A 108 0.35 32.35 -30.12
CA ARG A 108 -0.37 31.27 -29.39
C ARG A 108 0.64 30.29 -28.76
N CYS A 109 0.60 30.15 -27.47
CA CYS A 109 1.43 29.18 -26.76
C CYS A 109 1.03 27.74 -27.14
N PRO A 110 1.97 26.91 -27.61
CA PRO A 110 1.71 25.51 -27.93
C PRO A 110 1.57 24.64 -26.68
N ILE A 111 2.16 25.03 -25.55
CA ILE A 111 2.14 24.31 -24.27
C ILE A 111 0.88 24.73 -23.52
N HIS A 112 0.09 23.73 -23.12
CA HIS A 112 -1.07 23.92 -22.27
C HIS A 112 -0.72 23.69 -20.80
N HIS A 113 0.07 22.62 -20.52
CA HIS A 113 0.43 22.22 -19.15
C HIS A 113 1.71 21.38 -19.14
N ILE A 114 2.50 21.53 -18.07
CA ILE A 114 3.71 20.75 -17.83
C ILE A 114 3.53 20.04 -16.48
N ASP A 115 3.59 18.71 -16.49
CA ASP A 115 3.59 17.88 -15.29
C ASP A 115 4.97 17.28 -15.07
N THR A 116 5.41 17.23 -13.82
CA THR A 116 6.65 16.56 -13.44
C THR A 116 6.38 15.49 -12.40
N ARG A 117 7.07 14.36 -12.51
CA ARG A 117 6.95 13.27 -11.56
C ARG A 117 8.29 12.61 -11.31
N LEU A 118 8.69 12.55 -10.03
CA LEU A 118 9.80 11.74 -9.54
C LEU A 118 9.26 10.64 -8.64
N LYS A 119 9.69 9.39 -8.89
CA LYS A 119 9.34 8.26 -8.01
C LYS A 119 10.13 8.31 -6.72
N SER A 120 9.47 7.99 -5.60
CA SER A 120 10.15 7.77 -4.33
C SER A 120 10.90 6.44 -4.31
N ALA A 121 11.96 6.34 -3.51
CA ALA A 121 12.71 5.11 -3.26
C ALA A 121 11.78 3.94 -2.89
N LYS A 122 10.81 4.18 -2.01
CA LYS A 122 9.79 3.20 -1.62
C LYS A 122 8.98 2.66 -2.82
N SER A 123 8.62 3.53 -3.76
CA SER A 123 7.86 3.11 -4.97
C SER A 123 8.71 2.29 -5.92
N ILE A 124 10.01 2.60 -6.02
CA ILE A 124 10.98 1.86 -6.85
C ILE A 124 11.16 0.47 -6.24
N LEU A 125 11.42 0.39 -4.94
CA LEU A 125 11.58 -0.85 -4.20
C LEU A 125 10.35 -1.75 -4.32
N GLY A 126 9.15 -1.22 -4.15
CA GLY A 126 7.91 -1.98 -4.33
C GLY A 126 7.73 -2.50 -5.77
N LYS A 127 8.26 -1.80 -6.77
CA LYS A 127 8.22 -2.24 -8.17
C LYS A 127 9.24 -3.35 -8.46
N LEU A 128 10.43 -3.30 -7.83
CA LEU A 128 11.43 -4.37 -7.90
C LEU A 128 10.88 -5.66 -7.27
N GLN A 129 10.28 -5.56 -6.09
CA GLN A 129 9.67 -6.70 -5.40
C GLN A 129 8.55 -7.34 -6.23
N LYS A 130 7.65 -6.54 -6.83
CA LYS A 130 6.57 -7.05 -7.70
C LYS A 130 7.08 -7.76 -8.95
N LYS A 131 8.29 -7.41 -9.42
CA LYS A 131 8.94 -8.05 -10.56
C LYS A 131 9.87 -9.20 -10.17
N ASN A 132 9.96 -9.55 -8.87
CA ASN A 132 10.89 -10.52 -8.31
C ASN A 132 12.35 -10.26 -8.72
N LEU A 133 12.76 -8.98 -8.67
CA LEU A 133 14.13 -8.55 -8.99
C LEU A 133 14.88 -8.25 -7.69
N ASP A 134 16.21 -8.37 -7.76
CA ASP A 134 17.09 -8.03 -6.64
C ASP A 134 16.92 -6.57 -6.21
N LEU A 135 17.00 -6.33 -4.91
CA LEU A 135 16.92 -4.99 -4.33
C LEU A 135 18.26 -4.25 -4.46
N THR A 136 18.73 -4.13 -5.69
CA THR A 136 20.00 -3.48 -6.03
C THR A 136 19.77 -2.27 -6.92
N LEU A 137 20.72 -1.33 -6.85
CA LEU A 137 20.71 -0.15 -7.68
C LEU A 137 20.78 -0.50 -9.18
N SER A 138 21.60 -1.48 -9.53
CA SER A 138 21.74 -1.96 -10.91
C SER A 138 20.40 -2.50 -11.46
N ALA A 139 19.70 -3.31 -10.65
CA ALA A 139 18.38 -3.82 -11.01
C ALA A 139 17.36 -2.68 -11.19
N ALA A 140 17.42 -1.65 -10.34
CA ALA A 140 16.54 -0.48 -10.46
C ALA A 140 16.80 0.29 -11.76
N CYS A 141 18.04 0.62 -12.07
CA CYS A 141 18.40 1.40 -13.27
C CYS A 141 18.10 0.63 -14.57
N ASN A 142 18.30 -0.69 -14.59
CA ASN A 142 18.12 -1.50 -15.78
C ASN A 142 16.66 -1.91 -16.06
N ASN A 143 15.81 -1.94 -15.04
CA ASN A 143 14.45 -2.50 -15.16
C ASN A 143 13.32 -1.50 -14.91
N ILE A 144 13.63 -0.28 -14.40
CA ILE A 144 12.63 0.74 -14.09
C ILE A 144 12.93 2.00 -14.90
N TYR A 145 12.23 2.17 -16.02
CA TYR A 145 12.42 3.30 -16.95
C TYR A 145 11.59 4.53 -16.60
N ASP A 146 10.70 4.46 -15.60
CA ASP A 146 9.79 5.53 -15.20
C ASP A 146 10.14 6.11 -13.82
N ILE A 147 11.45 6.29 -13.55
CA ILE A 147 11.97 6.88 -12.30
C ILE A 147 11.64 8.37 -12.24
N ALA A 148 11.90 9.08 -13.31
CA ALA A 148 11.55 10.49 -13.47
C ALA A 148 10.84 10.71 -14.81
N GLY A 149 9.94 11.68 -14.87
CA GLY A 149 9.23 12.00 -16.08
C GLY A 149 8.77 13.45 -16.13
N VAL A 150 8.86 14.04 -17.31
CA VAL A 150 8.26 15.33 -17.64
C VAL A 150 7.20 15.09 -18.71
N ARG A 151 5.98 15.49 -18.44
CA ARG A 151 4.84 15.37 -19.35
C ARG A 151 4.44 16.74 -19.83
N VAL A 152 4.42 16.95 -21.14
CA VAL A 152 3.96 18.18 -21.77
C VAL A 152 2.63 17.92 -22.46
N VAL A 153 1.63 18.71 -22.16
CA VAL A 153 0.32 18.66 -22.78
C VAL A 153 0.24 19.82 -23.79
N CYS A 154 -0.04 19.49 -25.04
CA CYS A 154 -0.20 20.45 -26.12
C CYS A 154 -1.64 20.45 -26.64
N SER A 155 -2.10 21.59 -27.20
CA SER A 155 -3.47 21.71 -27.73
C SER A 155 -3.66 20.97 -29.05
N TYR A 156 -2.61 20.82 -29.86
CA TYR A 156 -2.67 20.19 -31.19
C TYR A 156 -1.46 19.26 -31.41
N ILE A 157 -1.63 18.24 -32.21
CA ILE A 157 -0.57 17.27 -32.53
C ILE A 157 0.66 17.95 -33.14
N LYS A 158 0.47 18.94 -34.02
CA LYS A 158 1.57 19.72 -34.62
C LYS A 158 2.40 20.48 -33.58
N ASP A 159 1.78 20.88 -32.47
CA ASP A 159 2.47 21.58 -31.40
C ASP A 159 3.45 20.65 -30.65
N VAL A 160 3.13 19.37 -30.54
CA VAL A 160 4.02 18.36 -29.96
C VAL A 160 5.32 18.28 -30.75
N TYR A 161 5.25 18.24 -32.08
CA TYR A 161 6.44 18.24 -32.95
C TYR A 161 7.21 19.55 -32.87
N LEU A 162 6.52 20.68 -32.79
CA LEU A 162 7.14 22.00 -32.61
C LEU A 162 7.94 22.07 -31.30
N ILE A 163 7.38 21.60 -30.19
CA ILE A 163 8.08 21.60 -28.89
C ILE A 163 9.27 20.63 -28.93
N ARG A 164 9.11 19.44 -29.51
CA ARG A 164 10.20 18.48 -29.69
C ARG A 164 11.37 19.14 -30.45
N ASP A 165 11.10 19.76 -31.57
CA ASP A 165 12.14 20.37 -32.44
C ASP A 165 12.82 21.52 -31.73
N ARG A 166 12.10 22.31 -30.94
CA ARG A 166 12.69 23.39 -30.13
C ARG A 166 13.58 22.85 -29.00
N LEU A 167 13.18 21.74 -28.34
CA LEU A 167 14.01 21.11 -27.32
C LEU A 167 15.29 20.49 -27.88
N MET A 168 15.23 19.94 -29.12
CA MET A 168 16.38 19.31 -29.78
C MET A 168 17.36 20.32 -30.35
N ALA A 169 16.92 21.54 -30.63
CA ALA A 169 17.75 22.61 -31.22
C ALA A 169 18.59 23.40 -30.20
N GLN A 170 18.41 23.10 -28.89
CA GLN A 170 19.15 23.70 -27.78
C GLN A 170 20.27 22.75 -27.32
#